data_fac3a2784ada3b4c07cde8fbf37a2f46
#
_entry.id   fac3a2784ada3b4c07cde8fbf37a2f46
#
_cell.length_a   1.000
_cell.length_b   1.000
_cell.length_c   1.000
_cell.angle_alpha   90.00
_cell.angle_beta   90.00
_cell.angle_gamma   90.00
#
_symmetry.space_group_name_H-M   'P 1'
#
loop_
_entity.id
_entity.type
_entity.pdbx_description
1 polymer ?
#
loop_
_entity_poly.entity_id
_entity_poly.type
_entity_poly.pdbx_seq_one_letter_code
_entity_poly.pdbx_strand_id
1 'polypeptide(L)'
;MKILKYIAISLLVGGILFAAAYFIKTNSKPKISFETEKAKLRNIEKKTVATGKVIPEDEIEIKPQISGILDELYVEEGDLVKNGDLLAKIKVVPNEQSLNSSKGRLDRARIVLKNAKIDYDRNLDLFNKKVISKKEMETVQLNYDQASQEVSNAFSDLQIIKLGSVGGSSVANTNIRSTVDGTILEIPVKEGQQVTESNNFNPGTTIATIADLNIMIFEGKVDESEVGKLKIGMPLEVTLGAIQDQTFNADLRFVAPKGNEESGAVKFKIEGDVYLDSLSFIRAGYSANASLILEKKDSVLSISESLLQFDRISGESYVEIEIGDQKFERKNIKMGISDGINVEIISGIDMQDEIKIWNKTEPFKGEDENNDSRPGRK
;
A
#
# COMPACT_ATOMS: atom_id res chain seq x y z
N MET A 1 5.30 45.65 91.08
CA MET A 1 6.22 44.86 90.18
C MET A 1 5.82 43.41 89.97
N LYS A 2 5.10 42.73 90.85
CA LYS A 2 4.67 41.28 90.59
C LYS A 2 3.57 41.17 89.56
N ILE A 3 2.56 42.08 89.48
CA ILE A 3 1.48 42.01 88.54
C ILE A 3 1.94 42.21 87.09
N LEU A 4 2.91 43.09 86.85
CA LEU A 4 3.43 43.35 85.51
C LEU A 4 4.18 42.10 84.90
N LYS A 5 4.82 41.28 85.78
CA LYS A 5 5.42 40.01 85.35
C LYS A 5 4.37 38.95 84.95
N TYR A 6 3.26 38.85 85.63
CA TYR A 6 2.18 37.93 85.28
C TYR A 6 1.49 38.35 83.97
N ILE A 7 1.31 39.64 83.71
CA ILE A 7 0.80 40.13 82.42
C ILE A 7 1.78 39.82 81.24
N ALA A 8 3.05 40.04 81.48
CA ALA A 8 4.07 39.73 80.45
C ALA A 8 4.13 38.22 80.12
N ILE A 9 4.04 37.37 81.17
CA ILE A 9 4.03 35.88 80.95
C ILE A 9 2.72 35.44 80.24
N SER A 10 1.59 36.00 80.57
CA SER A 10 0.32 35.69 79.88
C SER A 10 0.34 36.11 78.43
N LEU A 11 0.90 37.29 78.10
CA LEU A 11 1.12 37.73 76.72
C LEU A 11 2.08 36.84 75.93
N LEU A 12 3.13 36.38 76.58
CA LEU A 12 4.10 35.49 75.97
C LEU A 12 3.53 34.08 75.68
N VAL A 13 2.75 33.54 76.64
CA VAL A 13 2.04 32.26 76.48
C VAL A 13 0.95 32.38 75.40
N GLY A 14 0.21 33.50 75.40
CA GLY A 14 -0.78 33.78 74.33
C GLY A 14 -0.16 33.92 72.94
N GLY A 15 1.04 34.56 72.88
CA GLY A 15 1.81 34.67 71.62
C GLY A 15 2.31 33.32 71.12
N ILE A 16 2.79 32.45 72.05
CA ILE A 16 3.24 31.09 71.66
C ILE A 16 2.08 30.21 71.20
N LEU A 17 0.94 30.29 71.87
CA LEU A 17 -0.29 29.56 71.47
C LEU A 17 -0.80 30.05 70.15
N PHE A 18 -0.78 31.35 69.90
CA PHE A 18 -1.16 31.94 68.63
C PHE A 18 -0.22 31.55 67.50
N ALA A 19 1.11 31.59 67.75
CA ALA A 19 2.09 31.16 66.80
C ALA A 19 1.99 29.67 66.50
N ALA A 20 1.73 28.83 67.51
CA ALA A 20 1.52 27.39 67.32
C ALA A 20 0.27 27.09 66.52
N ALA A 21 -0.86 27.76 66.82
CA ALA A 21 -2.11 27.65 66.07
C ALA A 21 -1.95 28.16 64.63
N TYR A 22 -1.23 29.26 64.43
CA TYR A 22 -0.90 29.79 63.08
C TYR A 22 -0.01 28.81 62.29
N PHE A 23 1.00 28.22 62.92
CA PHE A 23 1.90 27.26 62.28
C PHE A 23 1.16 25.94 61.91
N ILE A 24 0.25 25.47 62.77
CA ILE A 24 -0.59 24.30 62.48
C ILE A 24 -1.55 24.58 61.33
N LYS A 25 -2.18 25.76 61.27
CA LYS A 25 -3.09 26.17 60.22
C LYS A 25 -2.37 26.38 58.87
N THR A 26 -1.16 26.93 58.90
CA THR A 26 -0.39 27.24 57.69
C THR A 26 0.32 25.99 57.13
N ASN A 27 0.62 25.00 58.00
CA ASN A 27 1.32 23.77 57.58
C ASN A 27 0.39 22.58 57.32
N SER A 28 -0.94 22.80 57.41
CA SER A 28 -1.92 21.79 56.93
C SER A 28 -1.85 21.76 55.41
N LYS A 29 -1.24 20.74 54.86
CA LYS A 29 -1.27 20.48 53.40
C LYS A 29 -2.74 20.45 52.93
N PRO A 30 -3.09 21.12 51.82
CA PRO A 30 -4.44 21.05 51.30
C PRO A 30 -4.83 19.59 51.10
N LYS A 31 -6.00 19.19 51.57
CA LYS A 31 -6.53 17.85 51.33
C LYS A 31 -6.70 17.72 49.83
N ILE A 32 -5.98 16.79 49.25
CA ILE A 32 -6.11 16.43 47.83
C ILE A 32 -7.45 15.67 47.71
N SER A 33 -8.38 16.15 46.89
CA SER A 33 -9.57 15.41 46.52
C SER A 33 -9.35 14.76 45.17
N PHE A 34 -9.79 13.52 45.03
CA PHE A 34 -9.74 12.79 43.78
C PHE A 34 -11.14 12.78 43.15
N GLU A 35 -11.17 12.98 41.84
CA GLU A 35 -12.39 12.76 41.07
C GLU A 35 -12.66 11.26 40.92
N THR A 36 -13.91 10.90 40.68
CA THR A 36 -14.35 9.53 40.45
C THR A 36 -15.02 9.38 39.08
N GLU A 37 -14.93 8.21 38.46
CA GLU A 37 -15.68 7.87 37.25
C GLU A 37 -16.40 6.53 37.46
N LYS A 38 -17.62 6.43 36.95
CA LYS A 38 -18.41 5.17 37.00
C LYS A 38 -18.13 4.32 35.79
N ALA A 39 -18.15 3.00 36.00
CA ALA A 39 -18.16 2.05 34.90
C ALA A 39 -19.42 2.22 34.02
N LYS A 40 -19.25 2.08 32.71
CA LYS A 40 -20.33 2.27 31.73
C LYS A 40 -20.38 1.09 30.76
N LEU A 41 -21.57 0.81 30.24
CA LEU A 41 -21.71 -0.13 29.14
C LEU A 41 -21.24 0.53 27.86
N ARG A 42 -20.27 -0.08 27.18
CA ARG A 42 -19.72 0.39 25.91
C ARG A 42 -19.49 -0.77 24.96
N ASN A 43 -19.45 -0.46 23.67
CA ASN A 43 -18.93 -1.38 22.67
C ASN A 43 -17.41 -1.20 22.63
N ILE A 44 -16.67 -2.31 22.73
CA ILE A 44 -15.20 -2.31 22.68
C ILE A 44 -14.78 -3.11 21.46
N GLU A 45 -13.95 -2.51 20.62
CA GLU A 45 -13.39 -3.13 19.42
C GLU A 45 -11.87 -3.14 19.52
N LYS A 46 -11.29 -4.33 19.65
CA LYS A 46 -9.85 -4.49 19.58
C LYS A 46 -9.42 -4.44 18.13
N LYS A 47 -8.74 -3.35 17.74
CA LYS A 47 -8.25 -3.14 16.37
C LYS A 47 -6.74 -3.28 16.32
N THR A 48 -6.23 -3.76 15.17
CA THR A 48 -4.84 -3.59 14.78
C THR A 48 -4.78 -2.78 13.51
N VAL A 49 -3.67 -2.09 13.27
CA VAL A 49 -3.49 -1.22 12.12
C VAL A 49 -2.37 -1.78 11.24
N ALA A 50 -2.69 -2.04 9.99
CA ALA A 50 -1.72 -2.32 8.95
C ALA A 50 -1.42 -1.05 8.17
N THR A 51 -0.15 -0.74 7.99
CA THR A 51 0.29 0.35 7.12
C THR A 51 0.66 -0.19 5.75
N GLY A 52 0.30 0.55 4.70
CA GLY A 52 0.54 0.09 3.34
C GLY A 52 0.18 1.14 2.30
N LYS A 53 -0.27 0.67 1.16
CA LYS A 53 -0.70 1.48 0.01
C LYS A 53 -1.90 0.83 -0.67
N VAL A 54 -2.66 1.65 -1.40
CA VAL A 54 -3.70 1.16 -2.30
C VAL A 54 -3.14 1.16 -3.73
N ILE A 55 -3.18 0.01 -4.38
CA ILE A 55 -2.66 -0.24 -5.72
C ILE A 55 -3.72 -0.94 -6.57
N PRO A 56 -3.66 -0.87 -7.89
CA PRO A 56 -4.46 -1.74 -8.75
C PRO A 56 -4.18 -3.22 -8.46
N GLU A 57 -5.16 -4.07 -8.68
CA GLU A 57 -4.98 -5.51 -8.52
C GLU A 57 -3.91 -6.05 -9.47
N ASP A 58 -3.97 -5.63 -10.74
CA ASP A 58 -3.01 -6.01 -11.77
C ASP A 58 -2.44 -4.77 -12.46
N GLU A 59 -1.12 -4.72 -12.58
CA GLU A 59 -0.38 -3.75 -13.37
C GLU A 59 0.28 -4.47 -14.54
N ILE A 60 -0.09 -4.12 -15.77
CA ILE A 60 0.40 -4.77 -16.99
C ILE A 60 1.43 -3.89 -17.67
N GLU A 61 2.67 -4.37 -17.72
CA GLU A 61 3.76 -3.71 -18.44
C GLU A 61 3.70 -4.04 -19.93
N ILE A 62 3.50 -3.04 -20.77
CA ILE A 62 3.54 -3.17 -22.22
C ILE A 62 4.99 -3.04 -22.68
N LYS A 63 5.48 -4.10 -23.30
CA LYS A 63 6.87 -4.22 -23.79
C LYS A 63 6.91 -4.46 -25.29
N PRO A 64 7.95 -3.97 -26.00
CA PRO A 64 8.10 -4.19 -27.41
C PRO A 64 8.48 -5.64 -27.75
N GLN A 65 8.03 -6.10 -28.91
CA GLN A 65 8.42 -7.39 -29.48
C GLN A 65 9.68 -7.33 -30.34
N ILE A 66 10.14 -6.11 -30.64
CA ILE A 66 11.37 -5.87 -31.42
C ILE A 66 12.15 -4.72 -30.80
N SER A 67 13.47 -4.77 -30.93
CA SER A 67 14.35 -3.70 -30.50
C SER A 67 14.45 -2.59 -31.56
N GLY A 68 14.53 -1.33 -31.12
CA GLY A 68 14.62 -0.19 -32.02
C GLY A 68 14.68 1.14 -31.30
N ILE A 69 14.28 2.20 -31.98
CA ILE A 69 14.11 3.55 -31.42
C ILE A 69 12.62 3.85 -31.36
N LEU A 70 12.16 4.38 -30.24
CA LEU A 70 10.78 4.88 -30.09
C LEU A 70 10.61 6.09 -31.03
N ASP A 71 9.80 5.93 -32.08
CA ASP A 71 9.61 6.92 -33.15
C ASP A 71 8.56 7.95 -32.75
N GLU A 72 7.39 7.48 -32.34
CA GLU A 72 6.25 8.29 -31.96
C GLU A 72 5.52 7.67 -30.76
N LEU A 73 5.03 8.51 -29.87
CA LEU A 73 4.19 8.16 -28.72
C LEU A 73 2.81 8.80 -28.90
N TYR A 74 1.73 8.02 -28.85
CA TYR A 74 0.37 8.48 -29.17
C TYR A 74 -0.51 8.68 -27.94
N VAL A 75 0.01 8.41 -26.75
CA VAL A 75 -0.73 8.40 -25.49
C VAL A 75 0.06 9.11 -24.41
N GLU A 76 -0.67 9.58 -23.39
CA GLU A 76 -0.11 10.25 -22.21
C GLU A 76 -0.49 9.50 -20.93
N GLU A 77 0.23 9.78 -19.83
CA GLU A 77 -0.11 9.24 -18.51
C GLU A 77 -1.49 9.74 -18.06
N GLY A 78 -2.35 8.82 -17.65
CA GLY A 78 -3.74 9.08 -17.28
C GLY A 78 -4.77 8.81 -18.38
N ASP A 79 -4.34 8.53 -19.62
CA ASP A 79 -5.27 8.20 -20.71
C ASP A 79 -5.94 6.83 -20.48
N LEU A 80 -7.21 6.77 -20.85
CA LEU A 80 -7.98 5.52 -20.91
C LEU A 80 -7.76 4.86 -22.26
N VAL A 81 -7.31 3.62 -22.25
CA VAL A 81 -7.03 2.82 -23.45
C VAL A 81 -7.81 1.50 -23.44
N LYS A 82 -8.09 1.00 -24.62
CA LYS A 82 -8.72 -0.30 -24.85
C LYS A 82 -7.74 -1.28 -25.48
N ASN A 83 -8.02 -2.55 -25.29
CA ASN A 83 -7.28 -3.60 -25.97
C ASN A 83 -7.24 -3.36 -27.49
N GLY A 84 -6.02 -3.33 -28.04
CA GLY A 84 -5.75 -3.05 -29.46
C GLY A 84 -5.45 -1.59 -29.79
N ASP A 85 -5.66 -0.64 -28.88
CA ASP A 85 -5.33 0.78 -29.09
C ASP A 85 -3.83 0.96 -29.31
N LEU A 86 -3.46 1.86 -30.23
CA LEU A 86 -2.09 2.16 -30.58
C LEU A 86 -1.48 3.08 -29.53
N LEU A 87 -0.42 2.59 -28.85
CA LEU A 87 0.28 3.34 -27.80
C LEU A 87 1.51 4.04 -28.34
N ALA A 88 2.31 3.32 -29.11
CA ALA A 88 3.59 3.80 -29.60
C ALA A 88 4.01 3.13 -30.90
N LYS A 89 4.96 3.75 -31.61
CA LYS A 89 5.55 3.21 -32.80
C LYS A 89 7.08 3.14 -32.67
N ILE A 90 7.64 2.00 -33.07
CA ILE A 90 9.07 1.75 -33.02
C ILE A 90 9.64 1.78 -34.44
N LYS A 91 10.75 2.45 -34.60
CA LYS A 91 11.57 2.43 -35.80
C LYS A 91 12.71 1.43 -35.62
N VAL A 92 12.71 0.40 -36.44
CA VAL A 92 13.79 -0.61 -36.45
C VAL A 92 15.07 0.03 -36.90
N VAL A 93 16.14 -0.17 -36.12
CA VAL A 93 17.52 0.21 -36.51
C VAL A 93 18.26 -1.08 -36.79
N PRO A 94 18.34 -1.52 -38.08
CA PRO A 94 18.98 -2.78 -38.42
C PRO A 94 20.50 -2.72 -38.20
N ASN A 95 21.07 -3.83 -37.74
CA ASN A 95 22.50 -3.96 -37.69
C ASN A 95 23.05 -3.95 -39.13
N GLU A 96 23.99 -3.04 -39.46
CA GLU A 96 24.50 -2.84 -40.79
C GLU A 96 25.20 -4.11 -41.35
N GLN A 97 25.90 -4.88 -40.53
CA GLN A 97 26.54 -6.12 -40.95
C GLN A 97 25.51 -7.17 -41.38
N SER A 98 24.43 -7.33 -40.58
CA SER A 98 23.33 -8.25 -40.89
C SER A 98 22.60 -7.82 -42.18
N LEU A 99 22.34 -6.49 -42.29
CA LEU A 99 21.71 -5.93 -43.48
C LEU A 99 22.52 -6.16 -44.75
N ASN A 100 23.84 -5.93 -44.72
CA ASN A 100 24.75 -6.15 -45.85
C ASN A 100 24.87 -7.64 -46.19
N SER A 101 24.93 -8.51 -45.20
CA SER A 101 24.93 -9.97 -45.36
C SER A 101 23.68 -10.47 -46.08
N SER A 102 22.50 -10.03 -45.66
CA SER A 102 21.22 -10.37 -46.28
C SER A 102 21.07 -9.83 -47.70
N LYS A 103 21.50 -8.59 -47.95
CA LYS A 103 21.56 -8.05 -49.32
C LYS A 103 22.41 -8.91 -50.21
N GLY A 104 23.64 -9.29 -49.77
CA GLY A 104 24.53 -10.13 -50.52
C GLY A 104 23.96 -11.56 -50.78
N ARG A 105 23.16 -12.11 -49.84
CA ARG A 105 22.45 -13.37 -50.03
C ARG A 105 21.36 -13.24 -51.10
N LEU A 106 20.55 -12.19 -51.07
CA LEU A 106 19.52 -11.91 -52.06
C LEU A 106 20.13 -11.74 -53.47
N ASP A 107 21.25 -11.00 -53.57
CA ASP A 107 21.91 -10.79 -54.87
C ASP A 107 22.49 -12.11 -55.44
N ARG A 108 23.09 -12.96 -54.60
CA ARG A 108 23.52 -14.30 -55.03
C ARG A 108 22.34 -15.16 -55.49
N ALA A 109 21.23 -15.18 -54.74
CA ALA A 109 20.03 -15.92 -55.10
C ALA A 109 19.46 -15.45 -56.47
N ARG A 110 19.45 -14.17 -56.73
CA ARG A 110 19.02 -13.59 -58.03
C ARG A 110 19.92 -14.01 -59.18
N ILE A 111 21.22 -14.07 -58.97
CA ILE A 111 22.18 -14.57 -59.99
C ILE A 111 21.91 -16.05 -60.31
N VAL A 112 21.68 -16.88 -59.27
CA VAL A 112 21.35 -18.31 -59.45
C VAL A 112 20.02 -18.46 -60.19
N LEU A 113 18.98 -17.72 -59.82
CA LEU A 113 17.70 -17.74 -60.52
C LEU A 113 17.82 -17.31 -61.99
N LYS A 114 18.61 -16.27 -62.27
CA LYS A 114 18.87 -15.83 -63.65
C LYS A 114 19.47 -16.93 -64.47
N ASN A 115 20.50 -17.66 -63.97
CA ASN A 115 21.10 -18.77 -64.64
C ASN A 115 20.14 -19.95 -64.84
N ALA A 116 19.41 -20.33 -63.79
CA ALA A 116 18.39 -21.38 -63.84
C ALA A 116 17.29 -21.05 -64.86
N LYS A 117 16.90 -19.76 -64.97
CA LYS A 117 15.94 -19.30 -65.97
C LYS A 117 16.49 -19.47 -67.40
N ILE A 118 17.73 -19.09 -67.66
CA ILE A 118 18.32 -19.26 -68.99
C ILE A 118 18.37 -20.74 -69.36
N ASP A 119 18.73 -21.62 -68.44
CA ASP A 119 18.75 -23.04 -68.66
C ASP A 119 17.32 -23.60 -68.87
N TYR A 120 16.36 -23.13 -68.08
CA TYR A 120 14.94 -23.49 -68.24
C TYR A 120 14.43 -23.10 -69.62
N ASP A 121 14.61 -21.85 -70.04
CA ASP A 121 14.15 -21.31 -71.30
C ASP A 121 14.77 -22.10 -72.49
N ARG A 122 16.08 -22.39 -72.41
CA ARG A 122 16.79 -23.20 -73.40
C ARG A 122 16.26 -24.67 -73.51
N ASN A 123 16.06 -25.30 -72.37
CA ASN A 123 15.58 -26.68 -72.30
C ASN A 123 14.07 -26.78 -72.70
N LEU A 124 13.28 -25.77 -72.42
CA LEU A 124 11.88 -25.69 -72.86
C LEU A 124 11.82 -25.70 -74.42
N ASP A 125 12.72 -24.94 -75.08
CA ASP A 125 12.83 -24.90 -76.52
C ASP A 125 13.22 -26.25 -77.09
N LEU A 126 14.20 -26.96 -76.48
CA LEU A 126 14.62 -28.27 -76.84
C LEU A 126 13.54 -29.34 -76.62
N PHE A 127 12.80 -29.23 -75.55
CA PHE A 127 11.65 -30.12 -75.24
C PHE A 127 10.51 -29.93 -76.27
N ASN A 128 10.21 -28.72 -76.66
CA ASN A 128 9.19 -28.43 -77.67
C ASN A 128 9.62 -29.00 -79.05
N LYS A 129 10.93 -28.99 -79.31
CA LYS A 129 11.50 -29.61 -80.52
C LYS A 129 11.69 -31.14 -80.38
N LYS A 130 11.25 -31.76 -79.26
CA LYS A 130 11.37 -33.21 -78.96
C LYS A 130 12.82 -33.72 -78.90
N VAL A 131 13.77 -32.86 -78.52
CA VAL A 131 15.19 -33.21 -78.46
C VAL A 131 15.56 -33.80 -77.08
N ILE A 132 14.88 -33.38 -76.04
CA ILE A 132 15.14 -33.86 -74.65
C ILE A 132 13.91 -34.62 -74.13
N SER A 133 14.16 -35.44 -73.09
CA SER A 133 13.09 -36.20 -72.41
C SER A 133 12.25 -35.38 -71.47
N LYS A 134 11.04 -35.85 -71.18
CA LYS A 134 10.21 -35.23 -70.15
C LYS A 134 10.88 -35.16 -68.78
N LYS A 135 11.60 -36.23 -68.42
CA LYS A 135 12.31 -36.27 -67.11
C LYS A 135 13.40 -35.20 -67.01
N GLU A 136 14.13 -34.95 -68.09
CA GLU A 136 15.16 -33.90 -68.15
C GLU A 136 14.51 -32.50 -67.98
N MET A 137 13.39 -32.27 -68.71
CA MET A 137 12.68 -31.03 -68.58
C MET A 137 12.11 -30.78 -67.14
N GLU A 138 11.55 -31.82 -66.51
CA GLU A 138 11.05 -31.78 -65.13
C GLU A 138 12.18 -31.44 -64.14
N THR A 139 13.41 -31.96 -64.35
CA THR A 139 14.60 -31.66 -63.52
C THR A 139 14.97 -30.17 -63.63
N VAL A 140 14.99 -29.65 -64.87
CA VAL A 140 15.31 -28.21 -65.09
C VAL A 140 14.24 -27.30 -64.54
N GLN A 141 12.97 -27.68 -64.67
CA GLN A 141 11.84 -26.98 -64.09
C GLN A 141 12.00 -26.91 -62.55
N LEU A 142 12.28 -28.06 -61.91
CA LEU A 142 12.51 -28.14 -60.48
C LEU A 142 13.60 -27.20 -60.01
N ASN A 143 14.74 -27.18 -60.73
CA ASN A 143 15.88 -26.32 -60.44
C ASN A 143 15.51 -24.82 -60.53
N TYR A 144 14.70 -24.43 -61.56
CA TYR A 144 14.19 -23.08 -61.70
C TYR A 144 13.26 -22.70 -60.56
N ASP A 145 12.35 -23.59 -60.22
CA ASP A 145 11.37 -23.36 -59.13
C ASP A 145 12.08 -23.24 -57.75
N GLN A 146 13.08 -24.08 -57.49
CA GLN A 146 13.92 -24.01 -56.31
C GLN A 146 14.68 -22.67 -56.20
N ALA A 147 15.30 -22.24 -57.32
CA ALA A 147 16.00 -20.96 -57.38
C ALA A 147 15.05 -19.77 -57.18
N SER A 148 13.82 -19.86 -57.71
CA SER A 148 12.77 -18.85 -57.51
C SER A 148 12.34 -18.75 -56.04
N GLN A 149 12.16 -19.92 -55.39
CA GLN A 149 11.83 -19.97 -53.96
C GLN A 149 12.94 -19.40 -53.08
N GLU A 150 14.23 -19.69 -53.42
CA GLU A 150 15.38 -19.13 -52.67
C GLU A 150 15.44 -17.58 -52.77
N VAL A 151 15.11 -16.99 -53.94
CA VAL A 151 14.99 -15.52 -54.06
C VAL A 151 13.89 -15.01 -53.16
N SER A 152 12.74 -15.67 -53.13
CA SER A 152 11.61 -15.27 -52.24
C SER A 152 12.03 -15.35 -50.78
N ASN A 153 12.69 -16.42 -50.37
CA ASN A 153 13.19 -16.58 -48.99
C ASN A 153 14.20 -15.49 -48.61
N ALA A 154 15.22 -15.28 -49.47
CA ALA A 154 16.23 -14.26 -49.25
C ALA A 154 15.68 -12.82 -49.24
N PHE A 155 14.63 -12.57 -50.03
CA PHE A 155 13.92 -11.29 -49.98
C PHE A 155 13.16 -11.12 -48.67
N SER A 156 12.48 -12.16 -48.22
CA SER A 156 11.77 -12.14 -46.92
C SER A 156 12.74 -11.92 -45.75
N ASP A 157 13.86 -12.60 -45.72
CA ASP A 157 14.91 -12.41 -44.72
C ASP A 157 15.43 -10.96 -44.70
N LEU A 158 15.65 -10.35 -45.86
CA LEU A 158 16.03 -8.93 -45.96
C LEU A 158 14.97 -8.01 -45.44
N GLN A 159 13.68 -8.28 -45.70
CA GLN A 159 12.54 -7.52 -45.20
C GLN A 159 12.48 -7.61 -43.66
N ILE A 160 12.63 -8.79 -43.09
CA ILE A 160 12.66 -8.99 -41.62
C ILE A 160 13.76 -8.13 -40.98
N ILE A 161 14.99 -8.16 -41.51
CA ILE A 161 16.11 -7.40 -40.97
C ILE A 161 15.88 -5.90 -41.13
N LYS A 162 15.29 -5.45 -42.23
CA LYS A 162 15.11 -4.04 -42.56
C LYS A 162 13.89 -3.42 -41.82
N LEU A 163 12.81 -4.16 -41.71
CA LEU A 163 11.48 -3.63 -41.27
C LEU A 163 10.94 -4.34 -40.01
N GLY A 164 11.63 -5.39 -39.54
CA GLY A 164 11.15 -6.19 -38.42
C GLY A 164 10.16 -7.29 -38.77
N SER A 165 9.64 -7.32 -40.02
CA SER A 165 8.69 -8.37 -40.44
C SER A 165 8.53 -8.48 -41.96
N VAL A 166 7.80 -9.51 -42.43
CA VAL A 166 7.49 -9.76 -43.86
C VAL A 166 6.05 -9.39 -44.14
N GLY A 167 5.85 -8.56 -45.19
CA GLY A 167 4.59 -8.31 -45.91
C GLY A 167 3.29 -8.21 -45.10
N GLY A 168 2.80 -7.02 -44.83
CA GLY A 168 1.51 -6.80 -44.21
C GLY A 168 1.44 -7.03 -42.69
N SER A 169 2.22 -7.95 -42.13
CA SER A 169 2.38 -8.16 -40.68
C SER A 169 3.36 -7.15 -40.06
N SER A 170 4.06 -6.36 -40.85
CA SER A 170 5.07 -5.39 -40.39
C SER A 170 4.50 -4.30 -39.48
N VAL A 171 3.24 -3.98 -39.68
CA VAL A 171 2.53 -3.01 -38.86
C VAL A 171 2.32 -3.53 -37.44
N ALA A 172 2.21 -4.87 -37.27
CA ALA A 172 1.96 -5.46 -35.97
C ALA A 172 3.15 -5.39 -35.02
N ASN A 173 4.40 -5.57 -35.50
CA ASN A 173 5.57 -5.65 -34.64
C ASN A 173 6.20 -4.29 -34.32
N THR A 174 6.05 -3.29 -35.20
CA THR A 174 6.56 -1.92 -34.98
C THR A 174 5.56 -1.05 -34.24
N ASN A 175 4.27 -1.37 -34.30
CA ASN A 175 3.22 -0.65 -33.61
C ASN A 175 2.92 -1.35 -32.28
N ILE A 176 3.25 -0.67 -31.19
CA ILE A 176 2.97 -1.15 -29.85
C ILE A 176 1.51 -0.82 -29.51
N ARG A 177 0.77 -1.87 -29.18
CA ARG A 177 -0.66 -1.75 -28.85
C ARG A 177 -0.93 -2.22 -27.44
N SER A 178 -1.97 -1.66 -26.82
CA SER A 178 -2.46 -2.16 -25.54
C SER A 178 -2.94 -3.61 -25.68
N THR A 179 -2.61 -4.44 -24.70
CA THR A 179 -3.11 -5.82 -24.60
C THR A 179 -4.31 -5.95 -23.66
N VAL A 180 -4.63 -4.89 -22.91
CA VAL A 180 -5.71 -4.84 -21.92
C VAL A 180 -6.44 -3.50 -21.99
N ASP A 181 -7.64 -3.46 -21.43
CA ASP A 181 -8.35 -2.21 -21.17
C ASP A 181 -7.87 -1.63 -19.85
N GLY A 182 -7.77 -0.31 -19.74
CA GLY A 182 -7.36 0.33 -18.48
C GLY A 182 -6.87 1.76 -18.64
N THR A 183 -6.29 2.28 -17.58
CA THR A 183 -5.66 3.60 -17.54
C THR A 183 -4.14 3.45 -17.57
N ILE A 184 -3.48 4.30 -18.33
CA ILE A 184 -2.01 4.37 -18.36
C ILE A 184 -1.52 5.00 -17.05
N LEU A 185 -0.76 4.24 -16.27
CA LEU A 185 -0.19 4.71 -15.00
C LEU A 185 1.08 5.51 -15.20
N GLU A 186 1.98 4.99 -16.03
CA GLU A 186 3.28 5.62 -16.31
C GLU A 186 3.81 5.26 -17.69
N ILE A 187 4.63 6.13 -18.25
CA ILE A 187 5.35 5.96 -19.51
C ILE A 187 6.83 6.30 -19.25
N PRO A 188 7.65 5.30 -18.86
CA PRO A 188 9.04 5.52 -18.45
C PRO A 188 10.00 5.83 -19.60
N VAL A 189 9.52 5.88 -20.85
CA VAL A 189 10.31 6.10 -22.06
C VAL A 189 9.92 7.40 -22.77
N LYS A 190 10.84 7.92 -23.61
CA LYS A 190 10.64 9.14 -24.41
C LYS A 190 10.90 8.84 -25.88
N GLU A 191 10.25 9.62 -26.75
CA GLU A 191 10.55 9.61 -28.18
C GLU A 191 12.05 9.82 -28.45
N GLY A 192 12.57 9.05 -29.41
CA GLY A 192 14.01 9.02 -29.72
C GLY A 192 14.83 8.08 -28.81
N GLN A 193 14.27 7.52 -27.76
CA GLN A 193 14.97 6.59 -26.87
C GLN A 193 15.07 5.20 -27.51
N GLN A 194 16.20 4.54 -27.28
CA GLN A 194 16.38 3.14 -27.67
C GLN A 194 15.61 2.22 -26.73
N VAL A 195 14.84 1.31 -27.30
CA VAL A 195 14.05 0.28 -26.57
C VAL A 195 14.48 -1.12 -27.01
N THR A 196 14.45 -2.05 -26.07
CA THR A 196 14.87 -3.44 -26.30
C THR A 196 13.68 -4.39 -26.09
N GLU A 197 13.62 -5.43 -26.94
CA GLU A 197 12.64 -6.50 -26.81
C GLU A 197 12.82 -7.31 -25.53
N SER A 198 11.73 -7.88 -25.02
CA SER A 198 11.74 -8.84 -23.93
C SER A 198 12.08 -10.23 -24.45
N ASN A 199 13.04 -10.90 -23.81
CA ASN A 199 13.41 -12.29 -24.09
C ASN A 199 13.88 -12.99 -22.81
N ASN A 200 14.25 -14.30 -22.92
CA ASN A 200 14.64 -15.09 -21.76
C ASN A 200 15.87 -14.57 -20.99
N PHE A 201 16.65 -13.66 -21.57
CA PHE A 201 17.88 -13.10 -20.99
C PHE A 201 17.73 -11.63 -20.62
N ASN A 202 16.69 -10.95 -21.15
CA ASN A 202 16.45 -9.53 -20.93
C ASN A 202 14.95 -9.29 -20.69
N PRO A 203 14.56 -8.65 -19.58
CA PRO A 203 13.16 -8.33 -19.29
C PRO A 203 12.54 -7.35 -20.30
N GLY A 204 13.35 -6.72 -21.15
CA GLY A 204 12.90 -5.72 -22.12
C GLY A 204 12.66 -4.35 -21.51
N THR A 205 12.41 -3.37 -22.38
CA THR A 205 12.07 -1.98 -21.96
C THR A 205 10.57 -1.85 -21.82
N THR A 206 10.07 -1.41 -20.67
CA THR A 206 8.67 -1.08 -20.47
C THR A 206 8.35 0.21 -21.22
N ILE A 207 7.33 0.18 -22.09
CA ILE A 207 6.85 1.35 -22.85
C ILE A 207 5.78 2.10 -22.07
N ALA A 208 4.82 1.36 -21.51
CA ALA A 208 3.77 1.89 -20.67
C ALA A 208 3.32 0.83 -19.66
N THR A 209 2.85 1.25 -18.49
CA THR A 209 2.18 0.40 -17.51
C THR A 209 0.70 0.75 -17.50
N ILE A 210 -0.16 -0.24 -17.67
CA ILE A 210 -1.61 -0.08 -17.75
C ILE A 210 -2.27 -0.88 -16.63
N ALA A 211 -3.28 -0.28 -16.00
CA ALA A 211 -4.06 -0.95 -14.96
C ALA A 211 -5.54 -0.55 -14.99
N ASP A 212 -6.39 -1.42 -14.45
CA ASP A 212 -7.79 -1.08 -14.17
C ASP A 212 -7.89 -0.43 -12.77
N LEU A 213 -8.17 0.87 -12.74
CA LEU A 213 -8.34 1.62 -11.49
C LEU A 213 -9.69 1.39 -10.80
N ASN A 214 -10.60 0.63 -11.41
CA ASN A 214 -11.85 0.26 -10.76
C ASN A 214 -11.67 -0.91 -9.77
N ILE A 215 -10.60 -1.69 -9.93
CA ILE A 215 -10.28 -2.84 -9.09
C ILE A 215 -8.99 -2.54 -8.34
N MET A 216 -9.16 -2.06 -7.11
CA MET A 216 -8.04 -1.67 -6.25
C MET A 216 -7.91 -2.58 -5.06
N ILE A 217 -6.69 -2.84 -4.66
CA ILE A 217 -6.36 -3.61 -3.46
C ILE A 217 -5.54 -2.76 -2.48
N PHE A 218 -5.78 -3.00 -1.20
CA PHE A 218 -4.87 -2.57 -0.15
C PHE A 218 -3.74 -3.60 -0.04
N GLU A 219 -2.51 -3.17 -0.22
CA GLU A 219 -1.31 -3.97 0.06
C GLU A 219 -0.63 -3.37 1.28
N GLY A 220 -0.61 -4.11 2.39
CA GLY A 220 -0.05 -3.62 3.64
C GLY A 220 0.77 -4.67 4.39
N LYS A 221 1.29 -4.25 5.54
CA LYS A 221 2.12 -5.09 6.40
C LYS A 221 1.61 -5.04 7.83
N VAL A 222 1.57 -6.21 8.47
CA VAL A 222 1.17 -6.40 9.87
C VAL A 222 2.31 -7.04 10.64
N ASP A 223 2.41 -6.71 11.91
CA ASP A 223 3.41 -7.25 12.84
C ASP A 223 3.16 -8.74 13.14
N GLU A 224 4.23 -9.49 13.43
CA GLU A 224 4.18 -10.90 13.79
C GLU A 224 3.26 -11.20 14.98
N SER A 225 3.19 -10.29 15.95
CA SER A 225 2.35 -10.46 17.15
C SER A 225 0.85 -10.47 16.85
N GLU A 226 0.44 -9.91 15.72
CA GLU A 226 -0.97 -9.76 15.33
C GLU A 226 -1.39 -10.70 14.19
N VAL A 227 -0.46 -11.11 13.31
CA VAL A 227 -0.77 -11.92 12.13
C VAL A 227 -1.49 -13.23 12.44
N GLY A 228 -1.16 -13.87 13.56
CA GLY A 228 -1.79 -15.12 14.00
C GLY A 228 -3.30 -15.02 14.33
N LYS A 229 -3.80 -13.79 14.48
CA LYS A 229 -5.23 -13.51 14.76
C LYS A 229 -6.03 -13.22 13.50
N LEU A 230 -5.35 -12.99 12.37
CA LEU A 230 -5.98 -12.62 11.10
C LEU A 230 -6.59 -13.83 10.42
N LYS A 231 -7.76 -13.64 9.83
CA LYS A 231 -8.46 -14.63 9.01
C LYS A 231 -8.92 -13.99 7.71
N ILE A 232 -8.78 -14.72 6.62
CA ILE A 232 -9.32 -14.31 5.32
C ILE A 232 -10.83 -14.04 5.45
N GLY A 233 -11.31 -12.96 4.83
CA GLY A 233 -12.69 -12.49 4.93
C GLY A 233 -12.96 -11.57 6.12
N MET A 234 -11.96 -11.20 6.92
CA MET A 234 -12.15 -10.17 7.96
C MET A 234 -12.36 -8.80 7.32
N PRO A 235 -13.32 -8.01 7.83
CA PRO A 235 -13.54 -6.65 7.36
C PRO A 235 -12.38 -5.73 7.74
N LEU A 236 -12.01 -4.86 6.81
CA LEU A 236 -11.00 -3.82 6.95
C LEU A 236 -11.65 -2.46 6.75
N GLU A 237 -11.21 -1.48 7.53
CA GLU A 237 -11.50 -0.07 7.31
C GLU A 237 -10.23 0.61 6.79
N VAL A 238 -10.20 0.93 5.50
CA VAL A 238 -9.04 1.53 4.84
C VAL A 238 -9.19 3.04 4.80
N THR A 239 -8.22 3.75 5.36
CA THR A 239 -8.11 5.22 5.31
C THR A 239 -6.92 5.61 4.46
N LEU A 240 -7.12 6.56 3.53
CA LEU A 240 -6.07 7.03 2.62
C LEU A 240 -5.43 8.29 3.19
N GLY A 241 -4.11 8.36 3.14
CA GLY A 241 -3.38 9.56 3.60
C GLY A 241 -3.72 10.82 2.79
N ALA A 242 -4.08 10.66 1.52
CA ALA A 242 -4.46 11.76 0.64
C ALA A 242 -5.91 12.23 0.79
N ILE A 243 -6.81 11.40 1.37
CA ILE A 243 -8.25 11.66 1.51
C ILE A 243 -8.62 11.32 2.96
N GLN A 244 -8.39 12.26 3.87
CA GLN A 244 -8.50 12.01 5.33
C GLN A 244 -9.93 11.84 5.84
N ASP A 245 -10.93 12.36 5.11
CA ASP A 245 -12.33 12.37 5.55
C ASP A 245 -13.15 11.18 5.02
N GLN A 246 -12.52 10.24 4.32
CA GLN A 246 -13.20 9.07 3.75
C GLN A 246 -12.56 7.77 4.23
N THR A 247 -13.42 6.84 4.62
CA THR A 247 -13.04 5.47 4.96
C THR A 247 -13.64 4.53 3.93
N PHE A 248 -12.82 3.65 3.38
CA PHE A 248 -13.22 2.65 2.40
C PHE A 248 -13.34 1.30 3.08
N ASN A 249 -14.44 0.61 2.84
CA ASN A 249 -14.59 -0.76 3.30
C ASN A 249 -13.75 -1.69 2.41
N ALA A 250 -13.16 -2.68 3.03
CA ALA A 250 -12.40 -3.71 2.33
C ALA A 250 -12.52 -5.03 3.07
N ASP A 251 -12.21 -6.13 2.41
CA ASP A 251 -12.14 -7.46 3.01
C ASP A 251 -10.73 -8.04 2.86
N LEU A 252 -10.22 -8.63 3.92
CA LEU A 252 -8.92 -9.29 3.92
C LEU A 252 -8.93 -10.50 2.97
N ARG A 253 -8.20 -10.41 1.86
CA ARG A 253 -8.13 -11.43 0.83
C ARG A 253 -6.98 -12.41 1.05
N PHE A 254 -5.84 -11.90 1.46
CA PHE A 254 -4.61 -12.66 1.53
C PHE A 254 -3.77 -12.28 2.75
N VAL A 255 -3.14 -13.28 3.36
CA VAL A 255 -2.12 -13.14 4.40
C VAL A 255 -0.92 -13.97 3.98
N ALA A 256 0.24 -13.34 3.86
CA ALA A 256 1.45 -14.03 3.42
C ALA A 256 1.86 -15.12 4.43
N PRO A 257 2.18 -16.33 3.98
CA PRO A 257 2.62 -17.42 4.87
C PRO A 257 4.04 -17.24 5.39
N LYS A 258 4.79 -16.27 4.83
CA LYS A 258 6.18 -15.96 5.21
C LYS A 258 6.29 -14.49 5.59
N GLY A 259 6.85 -14.25 6.77
CA GLY A 259 7.25 -12.91 7.21
C GLY A 259 8.58 -12.49 6.61
N ASN A 260 8.76 -11.19 6.45
CA ASN A 260 10.02 -10.56 6.06
C ASN A 260 10.51 -9.68 7.20
N GLU A 261 11.82 -9.74 7.48
CA GLU A 261 12.43 -8.86 8.48
C GLU A 261 12.69 -7.48 7.87
N GLU A 262 12.11 -6.46 8.47
CA GLU A 262 12.28 -5.06 8.07
C GLU A 262 12.60 -4.22 9.31
N SER A 263 13.74 -3.54 9.29
CA SER A 263 14.18 -2.66 10.38
C SER A 263 14.19 -3.34 11.76
N GLY A 264 14.50 -4.66 11.81
CA GLY A 264 14.57 -5.43 13.05
C GLY A 264 13.23 -5.94 13.58
N ALA A 265 12.15 -5.80 12.83
CA ALA A 265 10.84 -6.36 13.13
C ALA A 265 10.38 -7.31 12.01
N VAL A 266 9.76 -8.43 12.37
CA VAL A 266 9.18 -9.36 11.39
C VAL A 266 7.78 -8.88 11.03
N LYS A 267 7.58 -8.61 9.73
CA LYS A 267 6.30 -8.16 9.19
C LYS A 267 5.76 -9.12 8.14
N PHE A 268 4.46 -9.28 8.11
CA PHE A 268 3.76 -10.13 7.16
C PHE A 268 2.96 -9.28 6.18
N LYS A 269 3.11 -9.57 4.89
CA LYS A 269 2.31 -8.94 3.83
C LYS A 269 0.87 -9.38 3.95
N ILE A 270 -0.05 -8.45 3.83
CA ILE A 270 -1.49 -8.69 3.71
C ILE A 270 -2.05 -7.96 2.51
N GLU A 271 -3.11 -8.49 1.92
CA GLU A 271 -3.87 -7.84 0.86
C GLU A 271 -5.35 -7.85 1.19
N GLY A 272 -6.04 -6.78 0.84
CA GLY A 272 -7.49 -6.66 0.99
C GLY A 272 -8.13 -6.03 -0.23
N ASP A 273 -9.28 -6.55 -0.62
CA ASP A 273 -10.07 -6.02 -1.74
C ASP A 273 -10.78 -4.75 -1.28
N VAL A 274 -10.49 -3.61 -1.91
CA VAL A 274 -11.05 -2.31 -1.54
C VAL A 274 -12.30 -2.04 -2.36
N TYR A 275 -13.42 -1.76 -1.71
CA TYR A 275 -14.68 -1.42 -2.36
C TYR A 275 -14.75 0.07 -2.62
N LEU A 276 -14.64 0.45 -3.89
CA LEU A 276 -14.70 1.84 -4.32
C LEU A 276 -16.14 2.24 -4.65
N ASP A 277 -16.55 3.41 -4.18
CA ASP A 277 -17.76 4.03 -4.65
C ASP A 277 -17.53 4.62 -6.05
N SER A 278 -18.54 4.55 -6.93
CA SER A 278 -18.47 4.95 -8.34
C SER A 278 -18.06 6.43 -8.58
N LEU A 279 -17.97 7.23 -7.54
CA LEU A 279 -17.57 8.65 -7.58
C LEU A 279 -16.15 8.91 -7.07
N SER A 280 -15.49 7.89 -6.52
CA SER A 280 -14.18 8.07 -5.89
C SER A 280 -13.07 7.70 -6.86
N PHE A 281 -12.38 8.71 -7.39
CA PHE A 281 -11.16 8.49 -8.17
C PHE A 281 -9.94 8.40 -7.23
N ILE A 282 -9.41 7.20 -7.11
CA ILE A 282 -8.19 6.93 -6.30
C ILE A 282 -7.02 6.70 -7.24
N ARG A 283 -5.91 7.39 -6.97
CA ARG A 283 -4.66 7.15 -7.71
C ARG A 283 -3.93 5.94 -7.15
N ALA A 284 -3.32 5.16 -8.03
CA ALA A 284 -2.43 4.08 -7.65
C ALA A 284 -1.28 4.58 -6.75
N GLY A 285 -0.92 3.80 -5.74
CA GLY A 285 0.20 4.11 -4.86
C GLY A 285 -0.11 5.04 -3.68
N TYR A 286 -1.35 5.47 -3.46
CA TYR A 286 -1.69 6.24 -2.27
C TYR A 286 -1.37 5.46 -0.99
N SER A 287 -0.66 6.12 -0.06
CA SER A 287 -0.44 5.57 1.27
C SER A 287 -1.75 5.35 1.99
N ALA A 288 -1.89 4.22 2.65
CA ALA A 288 -3.11 3.81 3.31
C ALA A 288 -2.82 3.13 4.65
N ASN A 289 -3.77 3.28 5.58
CA ASN A 289 -3.81 2.52 6.82
C ASN A 289 -5.10 1.70 6.83
N ALA A 290 -4.97 0.40 7.04
CA ALA A 290 -6.11 -0.48 7.22
C ALA A 290 -6.27 -0.85 8.69
N SER A 291 -7.44 -0.56 9.25
CA SER A 291 -7.83 -0.97 10.60
C SER A 291 -8.56 -2.31 10.52
N LEU A 292 -8.01 -3.32 11.18
CA LEU A 292 -8.58 -4.67 11.25
C LEU A 292 -9.23 -4.87 12.61
N ILE A 293 -10.49 -5.26 12.64
CA ILE A 293 -11.21 -5.57 13.89
C ILE A 293 -10.90 -7.02 14.27
N LEU A 294 -10.02 -7.20 15.26
CA LEU A 294 -9.61 -8.52 15.74
C LEU A 294 -10.67 -9.17 16.65
N GLU A 295 -11.31 -8.36 17.47
CA GLU A 295 -12.33 -8.80 18.41
C GLU A 295 -13.28 -7.64 18.70
N LYS A 296 -14.58 -7.93 18.75
CA LYS A 296 -15.63 -6.96 19.07
C LYS A 296 -16.53 -7.53 20.13
N LYS A 297 -16.86 -6.70 21.11
CA LYS A 297 -17.90 -7.02 22.12
C LYS A 297 -18.83 -5.83 22.28
N ASP A 298 -20.11 -6.10 22.24
CA ASP A 298 -21.16 -5.09 22.38
C ASP A 298 -21.70 -5.07 23.81
N SER A 299 -21.96 -3.85 24.30
CA SER A 299 -22.59 -3.60 25.63
C SER A 299 -21.91 -4.29 26.81
N VAL A 300 -20.58 -4.24 26.86
CA VAL A 300 -19.80 -4.78 27.98
C VAL A 300 -19.51 -3.69 29.03
N LEU A 301 -19.46 -4.09 30.30
CA LEU A 301 -19.05 -3.20 31.38
C LEU A 301 -17.60 -2.77 31.17
N SER A 302 -17.35 -1.48 31.10
CA SER A 302 -16.04 -0.92 30.77
C SER A 302 -15.68 0.28 31.60
N ILE A 303 -14.40 0.47 31.78
CA ILE A 303 -13.78 1.65 32.39
C ILE A 303 -12.70 2.20 31.49
N SER A 304 -12.30 3.44 31.70
CA SER A 304 -11.13 4.02 31.06
C SER A 304 -9.87 3.24 31.47
N GLU A 305 -9.03 2.84 30.52
CA GLU A 305 -7.79 2.09 30.79
C GLU A 305 -6.82 2.87 31.70
N SER A 306 -6.91 4.20 31.69
CA SER A 306 -6.13 5.08 32.57
C SER A 306 -6.41 4.93 34.06
N LEU A 307 -7.54 4.30 34.44
CA LEU A 307 -7.93 4.04 35.81
C LEU A 307 -7.33 2.76 36.37
N LEU A 308 -6.81 1.89 35.49
CA LEU A 308 -6.21 0.64 35.86
C LEU A 308 -4.88 0.85 36.59
N GLN A 309 -4.68 0.06 37.62
CA GLN A 309 -3.41 -0.07 38.32
C GLN A 309 -2.97 -1.54 38.31
N PHE A 310 -1.65 -1.73 38.32
CA PHE A 310 -1.08 -3.06 38.39
C PHE A 310 -0.22 -3.20 39.65
N ASP A 311 -0.44 -4.26 40.35
CA ASP A 311 0.41 -4.58 41.51
C ASP A 311 1.82 -4.94 41.01
N ARG A 312 2.83 -4.29 41.57
CA ARG A 312 4.24 -4.43 41.12
C ARG A 312 4.83 -5.80 41.44
N ILE A 313 4.26 -6.53 42.40
CA ILE A 313 4.78 -7.83 42.85
C ILE A 313 4.02 -8.98 42.21
N SER A 314 2.67 -8.93 42.28
CA SER A 314 1.81 -9.99 41.73
C SER A 314 1.46 -9.81 40.26
N GLY A 315 1.58 -8.60 39.71
CA GLY A 315 1.14 -8.26 38.34
C GLY A 315 -0.39 -8.22 38.18
N GLU A 316 -1.15 -8.40 39.27
CA GLU A 316 -2.60 -8.37 39.22
C GLU A 316 -3.14 -6.96 38.97
N SER A 317 -4.18 -6.87 38.15
CA SER A 317 -4.88 -5.61 37.88
C SER A 317 -5.89 -5.28 38.98
N TYR A 318 -5.92 -4.02 39.39
CA TYR A 318 -6.86 -3.51 40.37
C TYR A 318 -7.29 -2.09 40.06
N VAL A 319 -8.38 -1.67 40.67
CA VAL A 319 -8.85 -0.30 40.73
C VAL A 319 -9.07 0.12 42.19
N GLU A 320 -9.09 1.41 42.47
CA GLU A 320 -9.51 1.92 43.78
C GLU A 320 -10.94 2.45 43.65
N ILE A 321 -11.87 1.91 44.43
CA ILE A 321 -13.28 2.32 44.47
C ILE A 321 -13.52 3.17 45.72
N GLU A 322 -14.39 4.17 45.60
CA GLU A 322 -14.79 5.00 46.73
C GLU A 322 -15.83 4.27 47.58
N ILE A 323 -15.48 4.08 48.87
CA ILE A 323 -16.34 3.45 49.87
C ILE A 323 -16.94 4.48 50.86
N GLY A 324 -16.59 5.75 50.72
CA GLY A 324 -17.05 6.88 51.55
C GLY A 324 -16.26 8.12 51.18
N ASP A 325 -16.66 9.30 51.69
CA ASP A 325 -16.08 10.59 51.33
C ASP A 325 -14.53 10.56 51.29
N GLN A 326 -14.00 10.54 50.08
CA GLN A 326 -12.55 10.46 49.76
C GLN A 326 -11.81 9.28 50.42
N LYS A 327 -12.53 8.19 50.71
CA LYS A 327 -11.93 6.92 51.17
C LYS A 327 -12.02 5.89 50.08
N PHE A 328 -10.88 5.40 49.68
CA PHE A 328 -10.73 4.46 48.57
C PHE A 328 -10.25 3.10 49.07
N GLU A 329 -10.83 2.04 48.51
CA GLU A 329 -10.45 0.65 48.77
C GLU A 329 -9.98 -0.01 47.46
N ARG A 330 -8.88 -0.76 47.52
CA ARG A 330 -8.38 -1.53 46.40
C ARG A 330 -9.26 -2.74 46.16
N LYS A 331 -9.71 -2.90 44.88
CA LYS A 331 -10.50 -4.02 44.43
C LYS A 331 -9.83 -4.68 43.20
N ASN A 332 -9.45 -5.95 43.32
CA ASN A 332 -8.88 -6.68 42.22
C ASN A 332 -9.96 -6.95 41.16
N ILE A 333 -9.58 -6.80 39.91
CA ILE A 333 -10.48 -6.93 38.79
C ILE A 333 -9.95 -7.95 37.77
N LYS A 334 -10.86 -8.58 37.03
CA LYS A 334 -10.51 -9.39 35.87
C LYS A 334 -10.88 -8.63 34.61
N MET A 335 -9.89 -8.35 33.80
CA MET A 335 -10.05 -7.64 32.53
C MET A 335 -10.39 -8.59 31.40
N GLY A 336 -11.10 -8.05 30.40
CA GLY A 336 -11.36 -8.66 29.11
C GLY A 336 -10.56 -7.97 27.97
N ILE A 337 -11.27 -7.66 26.88
CA ILE A 337 -10.66 -6.96 25.75
C ILE A 337 -10.47 -5.46 26.06
N SER A 338 -9.46 -4.85 25.42
CA SER A 338 -9.19 -3.41 25.47
C SER A 338 -9.04 -2.86 24.05
N ASP A 339 -9.48 -1.62 23.84
CA ASP A 339 -9.27 -0.82 22.63
C ASP A 339 -8.12 0.21 22.79
N GLY A 340 -7.39 0.16 23.94
CA GLY A 340 -6.32 1.12 24.28
C GLY A 340 -6.84 2.40 24.96
N ILE A 341 -8.15 2.61 25.03
CA ILE A 341 -8.84 3.73 25.72
C ILE A 341 -9.72 3.20 26.83
N ASN A 342 -10.51 2.18 26.52
CA ASN A 342 -11.42 1.52 27.44
C ASN A 342 -11.08 0.02 27.54
N VAL A 343 -11.33 -0.54 28.71
CA VAL A 343 -11.12 -1.96 28.96
C VAL A 343 -12.40 -2.58 29.50
N GLU A 344 -12.72 -3.75 28.99
CA GLU A 344 -13.81 -4.60 29.50
C GLU A 344 -13.48 -5.10 30.91
N ILE A 345 -14.45 -5.05 31.80
CA ILE A 345 -14.36 -5.64 33.12
C ILE A 345 -15.26 -6.88 33.18
N ILE A 346 -14.66 -8.04 33.29
CA ILE A 346 -15.38 -9.31 33.40
C ILE A 346 -15.92 -9.53 34.81
N SER A 347 -15.15 -9.12 35.83
CA SER A 347 -15.54 -9.25 37.23
C SER A 347 -14.70 -8.34 38.11
N GLY A 348 -15.24 -8.01 39.30
CA GLY A 348 -14.53 -7.23 40.33
C GLY A 348 -15.22 -5.94 40.68
N ILE A 349 -15.96 -5.29 39.78
CA ILE A 349 -16.72 -4.06 40.04
C ILE A 349 -18.11 -4.11 39.41
N ASP A 350 -18.99 -3.25 39.89
CA ASP A 350 -20.36 -3.05 39.41
C ASP A 350 -20.52 -1.65 38.77
N MET A 351 -21.64 -1.44 38.02
CA MET A 351 -21.94 -0.16 37.35
C MET A 351 -22.10 1.02 38.33
N GLN A 352 -22.34 0.78 39.60
CA GLN A 352 -22.55 1.82 40.60
C GLN A 352 -21.27 2.21 41.34
N ASP A 353 -20.20 1.41 41.21
CA ASP A 353 -18.92 1.66 41.86
C ASP A 353 -18.27 2.93 41.27
N GLU A 354 -17.85 3.83 42.14
CA GLU A 354 -17.14 5.06 41.81
C GLU A 354 -15.64 4.81 41.88
N ILE A 355 -14.99 4.88 40.70
CA ILE A 355 -13.57 4.50 40.53
C ILE A 355 -12.74 5.78 40.56
N LYS A 356 -11.68 5.76 41.34
CA LYS A 356 -10.74 6.89 41.52
C LYS A 356 -9.99 7.21 40.25
N ILE A 357 -9.99 8.51 39.89
CA ILE A 357 -9.16 9.04 38.79
C ILE A 357 -7.81 9.51 39.35
N TRP A 358 -6.73 8.86 38.96
CA TRP A 358 -5.40 9.13 39.48
C TRP A 358 -4.74 10.41 38.95
N ASN A 359 -5.11 10.82 37.75
CA ASN A 359 -4.45 11.90 37.02
C ASN A 359 -5.12 13.27 37.19
N LYS A 360 -6.24 13.34 37.92
CA LYS A 360 -6.92 14.59 38.19
C LYS A 360 -7.03 14.76 39.70
N THR A 361 -6.26 15.72 40.23
CA THR A 361 -6.34 16.16 41.61
C THR A 361 -6.69 17.63 41.62
N GLU A 362 -7.81 17.98 42.24
CA GLU A 362 -8.12 19.39 42.52
C GLU A 362 -7.72 19.72 43.96
N PRO A 363 -7.15 20.92 44.22
CA PRO A 363 -7.01 21.39 45.59
C PRO A 363 -8.41 21.56 46.19
N PHE A 364 -8.67 21.00 47.37
CA PHE A 364 -9.93 21.10 48.08
C PHE A 364 -10.28 22.56 48.26
N LYS A 365 -11.29 23.08 47.58
CA LYS A 365 -11.89 24.39 47.81
C LYS A 365 -12.79 24.29 49.03
N GLY A 366 -12.22 24.59 50.20
CA GLY A 366 -13.02 24.76 51.41
C GLY A 366 -14.00 25.95 51.22
N GLU A 367 -15.19 25.82 51.78
CA GLU A 367 -16.22 26.85 51.83
C GLU A 367 -15.74 28.11 52.64
N ASP A 368 -14.79 28.89 52.12
CA ASP A 368 -14.35 30.16 52.67
C ASP A 368 -13.88 31.10 51.55
N GLU A 369 -14.81 31.48 50.66
CA GLU A 369 -14.63 32.65 49.79
C GLU A 369 -15.90 33.50 49.72
N ASN A 370 -16.28 34.05 50.86
CA ASN A 370 -17.11 35.23 50.92
C ASN A 370 -16.37 36.26 51.78
N ASN A 371 -15.37 36.94 51.25
CA ASN A 371 -15.03 38.32 51.58
C ASN A 371 -13.70 38.75 50.93
N ASP A 372 -13.72 39.32 49.79
CA ASP A 372 -12.75 40.36 49.41
C ASP A 372 -13.32 41.31 48.36
N SER A 373 -14.20 42.16 48.84
CA SER A 373 -14.55 43.41 48.16
C SER A 373 -13.48 44.46 48.49
N ARG A 374 -12.44 44.62 47.69
CA ARG A 374 -11.55 45.77 47.72
C ARG A 374 -11.98 46.80 46.67
N PRO A 375 -12.29 48.04 47.05
CA PRO A 375 -12.60 49.09 46.11
C PRO A 375 -11.32 49.58 45.42
N GLY A 376 -11.44 49.85 44.13
CA GLY A 376 -10.38 50.31 43.27
C GLY A 376 -9.69 51.60 43.72
N ARG A 377 -8.42 51.71 43.38
CA ARG A 377 -7.66 52.94 43.42
C ARG A 377 -7.29 53.36 41.99
N LYS A 378 -7.64 54.63 41.74
CA LYS A 378 -7.46 55.38 40.50
C LYS A 378 -6.05 55.25 39.87
#